data_c37789948179cf3114590775558dbfc9
#
_entry.id   c37789948179cf3114590775558dbfc9
#
_cell.length_a   1.000
_cell.length_b   1.000
_cell.length_c   1.000
_cell.angle_alpha   90.00
_cell.angle_beta   90.00
_cell.angle_gamma   90.00
#
_symmetry.space_group_name_H-M   'P 1'
#
loop_
_entity.id
_entity.type
_entity.pdbx_description
1 polymer ?
#
loop_
_entity_poly.entity_id
_entity_poly.type
_entity_poly.pdbx_seq_one_letter_code
_entity_poly.pdbx_strand_id
1 'polypeptide(L)'
;MLFETRYLAIYLQDHLAGATGGLELARRARDSHSGTPLGDFLAGLAGEIEEDRERLLEIMRFCEVGEDRLKVAGAWTGEKLGRLKLNGEIISRSPLSTVVELEGLFIGISGKLSLWRNLERAMGEHLTRFDLPGLIERAERQRDAVEQQRLELVAASLAPASA
;
A
#
# COMPACT_ATOMS: atom_id res chain seq x y z
N MET A 1 -12.22 14.43 -25.25
CA MET A 1 -11.61 14.22 -23.94
C MET A 1 -12.74 14.18 -22.92
N LEU A 2 -12.93 13.02 -22.28
CA LEU A 2 -14.06 12.80 -21.35
C LEU A 2 -13.76 13.27 -19.92
N PHE A 3 -12.52 13.66 -19.62
CA PHE A 3 -12.09 13.96 -18.25
C PHE A 3 -11.24 15.23 -18.23
N GLU A 4 -11.41 16.05 -17.19
CA GLU A 4 -10.49 17.17 -16.91
C GLU A 4 -9.19 16.56 -16.39
N THR A 5 -8.31 16.21 -17.33
CA THR A 5 -7.25 15.22 -17.20
C THR A 5 -6.14 15.57 -16.22
N ARG A 6 -5.95 16.88 -15.91
CA ARG A 6 -4.79 17.32 -15.12
C ARG A 6 -4.84 16.84 -13.67
N TYR A 7 -5.94 17.05 -12.96
CA TYR A 7 -6.05 16.66 -11.55
C TYR A 7 -6.19 15.14 -11.39
N LEU A 8 -6.92 14.50 -12.30
CA LEU A 8 -7.01 13.05 -12.34
C LEU A 8 -5.63 12.42 -12.56
N ALA A 9 -4.84 12.94 -13.51
CA ALA A 9 -3.50 12.45 -13.79
C ALA A 9 -2.57 12.58 -12.56
N ILE A 10 -2.57 13.73 -11.88
CA ILE A 10 -1.80 13.94 -10.65
C ILE A 10 -2.23 12.92 -9.59
N TYR A 11 -3.54 12.80 -9.36
CA TYR A 11 -4.11 11.92 -8.34
C TYR A 11 -3.73 10.45 -8.57
N LEU A 12 -3.91 9.93 -9.79
CA LEU A 12 -3.57 8.55 -10.13
C LEU A 12 -2.06 8.28 -10.05
N GLN A 13 -1.24 9.24 -10.45
CA GLN A 13 0.22 9.13 -10.36
C GLN A 13 0.72 9.10 -8.92
N ASP A 14 0.15 9.93 -8.04
CA ASP A 14 0.48 9.92 -6.62
C ASP A 14 0.12 8.58 -5.96
N HIS A 15 -1.05 8.03 -6.32
CA HIS A 15 -1.46 6.71 -5.84
C HIS A 15 -0.61 5.57 -6.42
N LEU A 16 -0.17 5.66 -7.68
CA LEU A 16 0.74 4.68 -8.26
C LEU A 16 2.11 4.67 -7.56
N ALA A 17 2.61 5.86 -7.20
CA ALA A 17 3.82 5.98 -6.39
C ALA A 17 3.66 5.33 -5.01
N GLY A 18 2.52 5.59 -4.34
CA GLY A 18 2.16 4.95 -3.07
C GLY A 18 2.03 3.43 -3.19
N ALA A 19 1.38 2.93 -4.25
CA ALA A 19 1.23 1.50 -4.51
C ALA A 19 2.58 0.81 -4.74
N THR A 20 3.49 1.45 -5.46
CA THR A 20 4.85 0.93 -5.69
C THR A 20 5.63 0.84 -4.39
N GLY A 21 5.64 1.90 -3.57
CA GLY A 21 6.30 1.90 -2.27
C GLY A 21 5.67 0.91 -1.28
N GLY A 22 4.34 0.77 -1.29
CA GLY A 22 3.63 -0.20 -0.47
C GLY A 22 3.97 -1.65 -0.83
N LEU A 23 4.08 -1.95 -2.12
CA LEU A 23 4.50 -3.26 -2.60
C LEU A 23 5.95 -3.61 -2.18
N GLU A 24 6.86 -2.65 -2.31
CA GLU A 24 8.24 -2.83 -1.85
C GLU A 24 8.32 -3.05 -0.33
N LEU A 25 7.52 -2.32 0.44
CA LEU A 25 7.44 -2.51 1.89
C LEU A 25 6.91 -3.91 2.23
N ALA A 26 5.82 -4.35 1.59
CA ALA A 26 5.25 -5.68 1.82
C ALA A 26 6.23 -6.80 1.48
N ARG A 27 6.97 -6.68 0.37
CA ARG A 27 8.00 -7.65 -0.04
C ARG A 27 9.16 -7.72 0.95
N ARG A 28 9.66 -6.57 1.42
CA ARG A 28 10.74 -6.54 2.43
C ARG A 28 10.29 -7.12 3.75
N ALA A 29 9.09 -6.78 4.22
CA ALA A 29 8.54 -7.34 5.44
C ALA A 29 8.36 -8.86 5.33
N ARG A 30 7.82 -9.36 4.21
CA ARG A 30 7.73 -10.80 3.90
C ARG A 30 9.10 -11.47 4.01
N ASP A 31 10.11 -10.93 3.36
CA ASP A 31 11.45 -11.53 3.31
C ASP A 31 12.11 -11.55 4.69
N SER A 32 11.85 -10.51 5.51
CA SER A 32 12.32 -10.44 6.89
C SER A 32 11.64 -11.45 7.82
N HIS A 33 10.46 -11.93 7.46
CA HIS A 33 9.68 -12.91 8.25
C HIS A 33 9.53 -14.26 7.54
N SER A 34 10.41 -14.56 6.58
CA SER A 34 10.38 -15.83 5.84
C SER A 34 10.38 -17.05 6.78
N GLY A 35 9.52 -18.03 6.47
CA GLY A 35 9.36 -19.25 7.28
C GLY A 35 8.54 -19.08 8.55
N THR A 36 7.84 -17.97 8.70
CA THR A 36 6.89 -17.73 9.82
C THR A 36 5.46 -17.54 9.32
N PRO A 37 4.43 -17.75 10.15
CA PRO A 37 3.03 -17.45 9.78
C PRO A 37 2.82 -16.01 9.30
N LEU A 38 3.52 -15.03 9.89
CA LEU A 38 3.49 -13.65 9.45
C LEU A 38 4.11 -13.49 8.05
N GLY A 39 5.21 -14.19 7.76
CA GLY A 39 5.82 -14.20 6.43
C GLY A 39 4.88 -14.76 5.36
N ASP A 40 4.13 -15.82 5.66
CA ASP A 40 3.13 -16.41 4.76
C ASP A 40 1.96 -15.44 4.52
N PHE A 41 1.47 -14.78 5.56
CA PHE A 41 0.46 -13.72 5.45
C PHE A 41 0.94 -12.58 4.55
N LEU A 42 2.17 -12.08 4.78
CA LEU A 42 2.75 -10.99 4.01
C LEU A 42 3.03 -11.39 2.55
N ALA A 43 3.31 -12.66 2.27
CA ALA A 43 3.45 -13.16 0.90
C ALA A 43 2.13 -13.07 0.13
N GLY A 44 1.02 -13.50 0.74
CA GLY A 44 -0.32 -13.36 0.16
C GLY A 44 -0.70 -11.90 -0.05
N LEU A 45 -0.49 -11.06 0.97
CA LEU A 45 -0.75 -9.62 0.91
C LEU A 45 0.05 -8.91 -0.19
N ALA A 46 1.33 -9.23 -0.34
CA ALA A 46 2.17 -8.64 -1.38
C ALA A 46 1.67 -9.01 -2.79
N GLY A 47 1.21 -10.25 -3.00
CA GLY A 47 0.58 -10.67 -4.25
C GLY A 47 -0.67 -9.87 -4.58
N GLU A 48 -1.57 -9.70 -3.62
CA GLU A 48 -2.78 -8.91 -3.81
C GLU A 48 -2.48 -7.41 -4.04
N ILE A 49 -1.49 -6.83 -3.36
CA ILE A 49 -1.06 -5.44 -3.59
C ILE A 49 -0.49 -5.27 -5.00
N GLU A 50 0.25 -6.26 -5.50
CA GLU A 50 0.76 -6.26 -6.88
C GLU A 50 -0.39 -6.27 -7.90
N GLU A 51 -1.38 -7.14 -7.72
CA GLU A 51 -2.58 -7.16 -8.56
C GLU A 51 -3.34 -5.82 -8.53
N ASP A 52 -3.49 -5.21 -7.37
CA ASP A 52 -4.14 -3.90 -7.22
C ASP A 52 -3.37 -2.80 -7.95
N ARG A 53 -2.04 -2.84 -7.89
CA ARG A 53 -1.18 -1.92 -8.63
C ARG A 53 -1.33 -2.08 -10.15
N GLU A 54 -1.36 -3.31 -10.64
CA GLU A 54 -1.60 -3.56 -12.07
C GLU A 54 -3.00 -3.08 -12.50
N ARG A 55 -4.00 -3.25 -11.65
CA ARG A 55 -5.35 -2.72 -11.91
C ARG A 55 -5.36 -1.20 -11.98
N LEU A 56 -4.60 -0.51 -11.11
CA LEU A 56 -4.43 0.95 -11.20
C LEU A 56 -3.77 1.37 -12.53
N LEU A 57 -2.74 0.65 -12.97
CA LEU A 57 -2.10 0.90 -14.27
C LEU A 57 -3.07 0.72 -15.45
N GLU A 58 -3.93 -0.29 -15.41
CA GLU A 58 -4.97 -0.49 -16.43
C GLU A 58 -5.98 0.68 -16.46
N ILE A 59 -6.41 1.16 -15.29
CA ILE A 59 -7.28 2.34 -15.18
C ILE A 59 -6.59 3.58 -15.73
N MET A 60 -5.31 3.79 -15.41
CA MET A 60 -4.51 4.91 -15.93
C MET A 60 -4.44 4.88 -17.45
N ARG A 61 -4.15 3.73 -18.05
CA ARG A 61 -4.14 3.57 -19.53
C ARG A 61 -5.51 3.87 -20.14
N PHE A 62 -6.58 3.39 -19.52
CA PHE A 62 -7.94 3.66 -19.97
C PHE A 62 -8.30 5.16 -19.89
N CYS A 63 -7.80 5.86 -18.89
CA CYS A 63 -7.98 7.29 -18.71
C CYS A 63 -6.97 8.14 -19.52
N GLU A 64 -6.14 7.52 -20.36
CA GLU A 64 -5.08 8.17 -21.13
C GLU A 64 -4.06 8.95 -20.27
N VAL A 65 -3.86 8.48 -19.02
CA VAL A 65 -2.89 9.04 -18.08
C VAL A 65 -1.54 8.34 -18.27
N GLY A 66 -0.54 9.09 -18.75
CA GLY A 66 0.81 8.57 -18.99
C GLY A 66 1.56 8.25 -17.68
N GLU A 67 2.50 7.30 -17.79
CA GLU A 67 3.39 6.88 -16.71
C GLU A 67 4.61 7.81 -16.55
N ASP A 68 4.76 8.84 -17.38
CA ASP A 68 5.99 9.64 -17.53
C ASP A 68 6.44 10.40 -16.25
N ARG A 69 5.54 10.57 -15.28
CA ARG A 69 5.87 11.19 -13.98
C ARG A 69 6.30 10.19 -12.92
N LEU A 70 6.33 8.91 -13.20
CA LEU A 70 6.80 7.85 -12.28
C LEU A 70 8.25 8.08 -11.80
N LYS A 71 9.10 8.67 -12.63
CA LYS A 71 10.50 8.97 -12.25
C LYS A 71 10.61 9.98 -11.11
N VAL A 72 9.70 10.95 -11.05
CA VAL A 72 9.67 11.97 -9.99
C VAL A 72 9.01 11.44 -8.71
N ALA A 73 7.94 10.66 -8.87
CA ALA A 73 7.24 10.03 -7.75
C ALA A 73 8.08 8.93 -7.07
N GLY A 74 8.87 8.17 -7.83
CA GLY A 74 9.81 7.18 -7.30
C GLY A 74 10.90 7.80 -6.41
N ALA A 75 11.42 8.97 -6.77
CA ALA A 75 12.37 9.72 -5.96
C ALA A 75 11.72 10.23 -4.65
N TRP A 76 10.49 10.71 -4.69
CA TRP A 76 9.75 11.18 -3.51
C TRP A 76 9.36 10.04 -2.55
N THR A 77 8.94 8.91 -3.08
CA THR A 77 8.64 7.70 -2.29
C THR A 77 9.92 7.12 -1.68
N GLY A 78 11.02 7.09 -2.42
CA GLY A 78 12.32 6.68 -1.94
C GLY A 78 12.84 7.58 -0.81
N GLU A 79 12.60 8.89 -0.87
CA GLU A 79 12.99 9.84 0.19
C GLU A 79 12.12 9.67 1.44
N LYS A 80 10.79 9.48 1.32
CA LYS A 80 9.91 9.21 2.47
C LYS A 80 10.17 7.85 3.10
N LEU A 81 10.36 6.81 2.30
CA LEU A 81 10.76 5.49 2.80
C LEU A 81 12.20 5.48 3.31
N GLY A 82 13.08 6.34 2.77
CA GLY A 82 14.42 6.58 3.28
C GLY A 82 14.42 7.27 4.64
N ARG A 83 13.41 8.12 4.92
CA ARG A 83 13.20 8.71 6.25
C ARG A 83 12.65 7.71 7.27
N LEU A 84 11.97 6.63 6.85
CA LEU A 84 11.69 5.45 7.68
C LEU A 84 12.95 4.61 7.95
N LYS A 85 14.03 4.82 7.19
CA LYS A 85 15.39 4.39 7.55
C LYS A 85 16.06 5.33 8.56
N LEU A 86 15.25 6.05 9.35
CA LEU A 86 15.70 7.08 10.26
C LEU A 86 16.77 6.60 11.22
N ASN A 87 17.85 7.35 11.20
CA ASN A 87 18.94 7.43 12.18
C ASN A 87 20.03 6.37 12.12
N GLY A 88 20.45 5.95 10.90
CA GLY A 88 21.82 5.40 10.75
C GLY A 88 22.13 4.11 11.50
N GLU A 89 21.26 3.65 12.35
CA GLU A 89 21.30 2.34 12.96
C GLU A 89 20.29 1.46 12.27
N ILE A 90 20.77 0.38 11.66
CA ILE A 90 19.98 -0.80 11.39
C ILE A 90 19.38 -1.17 12.75
N ILE A 91 18.11 -0.79 12.98
CA ILE A 91 17.36 -1.31 14.11
C ILE A 91 17.35 -2.81 13.88
N SER A 92 18.26 -3.51 14.55
CA SER A 92 18.30 -4.96 14.55
C SER A 92 16.91 -5.46 14.86
N ARG A 93 16.31 -6.22 13.93
CA ARG A 93 15.01 -6.92 13.99
C ARG A 93 14.37 -6.87 15.37
N SER A 94 13.77 -5.73 15.72
CA SER A 94 13.02 -5.62 16.97
C SER A 94 11.54 -5.85 16.65
N PRO A 95 10.75 -6.38 17.58
CA PRO A 95 9.31 -6.47 17.43
C PRO A 95 8.68 -5.12 17.05
N LEU A 96 9.23 -4.00 17.52
CA LEU A 96 8.81 -2.65 17.18
C LEU A 96 8.99 -2.33 15.70
N SER A 97 10.07 -2.80 15.07
CA SER A 97 10.29 -2.59 13.63
C SER A 97 9.17 -3.20 12.80
N THR A 98 8.71 -4.40 13.16
CA THR A 98 7.61 -5.09 12.51
C THR A 98 6.28 -4.36 12.72
N VAL A 99 6.02 -3.84 13.91
CA VAL A 99 4.83 -3.00 14.18
C VAL A 99 4.82 -1.79 13.25
N VAL A 100 5.93 -1.08 13.11
CA VAL A 100 6.06 0.12 12.24
C VAL A 100 5.90 -0.25 10.75
N GLU A 101 6.41 -1.39 10.31
CA GLU A 101 6.19 -1.89 8.95
C GLU A 101 4.71 -2.18 8.67
N LEU A 102 4.01 -2.83 9.60
CA LEU A 102 2.57 -3.08 9.48
C LEU A 102 1.74 -1.79 9.56
N GLU A 103 2.13 -0.80 10.36
CA GLU A 103 1.52 0.53 10.34
C GLU A 103 1.66 1.21 8.98
N GLY A 104 2.84 1.12 8.37
CA GLY A 104 3.07 1.64 7.02
C GLY A 104 2.17 0.97 5.97
N LEU A 105 2.01 -0.35 6.05
CA LEU A 105 1.10 -1.11 5.18
C LEU A 105 -0.37 -0.73 5.42
N PHE A 106 -0.79 -0.60 6.67
CA PHE A 106 -2.14 -0.17 7.04
C PHE A 106 -2.49 1.20 6.45
N ILE A 107 -1.57 2.18 6.57
CA ILE A 107 -1.73 3.53 6.02
C ILE A 107 -1.80 3.47 4.48
N GLY A 108 -0.91 2.72 3.84
CA GLY A 108 -0.88 2.58 2.38
C GLY A 108 -2.16 1.93 1.83
N ILE A 109 -2.66 0.88 2.47
CA ILE A 109 -3.92 0.21 2.09
C ILE A 109 -5.12 1.12 2.35
N SER A 110 -5.13 1.90 3.43
CA SER A 110 -6.18 2.90 3.68
C SER A 110 -6.21 3.97 2.60
N GLY A 111 -5.05 4.41 2.11
CA GLY A 111 -4.94 5.31 0.96
C GLY A 111 -5.48 4.69 -0.33
N LYS A 112 -5.15 3.43 -0.60
CA LYS A 112 -5.67 2.67 -1.74
C LYS A 112 -7.19 2.50 -1.67
N LEU A 113 -7.74 2.20 -0.50
CA LEU A 113 -9.19 2.13 -0.28
C LEU A 113 -9.86 3.47 -0.62
N SER A 114 -9.26 4.59 -0.21
CA SER A 114 -9.74 5.92 -0.56
C SER A 114 -9.70 6.17 -2.07
N LEU A 115 -8.65 5.71 -2.76
CA LEU A 115 -8.56 5.78 -4.22
C LEU A 115 -9.74 5.09 -4.89
N TRP A 116 -10.01 3.82 -4.57
CA TRP A 116 -11.09 3.06 -5.20
C TRP A 116 -12.46 3.68 -4.95
N ARG A 117 -12.75 4.12 -3.72
CA ARG A 117 -13.99 4.82 -3.37
C ARG A 117 -14.14 6.15 -4.12
N ASN A 118 -13.06 6.92 -4.26
CA ASN A 118 -13.08 8.18 -5.00
C ASN A 118 -13.32 7.96 -6.50
N LEU A 119 -12.69 6.94 -7.09
CA LEU A 119 -12.91 6.58 -8.49
C LEU A 119 -14.34 6.08 -8.71
N GLU A 120 -14.87 5.25 -7.82
CA GLU A 120 -16.26 4.80 -7.88
C GLU A 120 -17.24 5.99 -7.82
N ARG A 121 -17.01 6.91 -6.88
CA ARG A 121 -17.88 8.08 -6.69
C ARG A 121 -17.83 9.05 -7.87
N ALA A 122 -16.65 9.30 -8.42
CA ALA A 122 -16.43 10.31 -9.45
C ALA A 122 -16.64 9.78 -10.85
N MET A 123 -16.36 8.50 -11.10
CA MET A 123 -16.21 7.93 -12.44
C MET A 123 -16.79 6.51 -12.58
N GLY A 124 -17.57 6.02 -11.61
CA GLY A 124 -18.06 4.64 -11.59
C GLY A 124 -18.79 4.25 -12.88
N GLU A 125 -19.63 5.15 -13.44
CA GLU A 125 -20.35 4.91 -14.70
C GLU A 125 -19.42 4.73 -15.91
N HIS A 126 -18.22 5.32 -15.88
CA HIS A 126 -17.21 5.22 -16.94
C HIS A 126 -16.23 4.05 -16.74
N LEU A 127 -16.09 3.59 -15.48
CA LEU A 127 -15.13 2.55 -15.09
C LEU A 127 -15.78 1.18 -14.83
N THR A 128 -16.97 0.93 -15.34
CA THR A 128 -17.77 -0.29 -15.10
C THR A 128 -17.03 -1.60 -15.40
N ARG A 129 -16.04 -1.56 -16.30
CA ARG A 129 -15.21 -2.72 -16.66
C ARG A 129 -14.19 -3.13 -15.58
N PHE A 130 -13.97 -2.31 -14.54
CA PHE A 130 -12.88 -2.48 -13.58
C PHE A 130 -13.32 -3.03 -12.21
N ASP A 131 -14.56 -3.44 -12.04
CA ASP A 131 -15.09 -4.00 -10.77
C ASP A 131 -14.62 -3.20 -9.52
N LEU A 132 -14.85 -1.89 -9.52
CA LEU A 132 -14.48 -1.03 -8.39
C LEU A 132 -15.06 -1.52 -7.05
N PRO A 133 -16.31 -2.02 -6.96
CA PRO A 133 -16.83 -2.59 -5.72
C PRO A 133 -15.96 -3.75 -5.19
N GLY A 134 -15.53 -4.68 -6.05
CA GLY A 134 -14.65 -5.78 -5.65
C GLY A 134 -13.28 -5.32 -5.18
N LEU A 135 -12.72 -4.26 -5.79
CA LEU A 135 -11.46 -3.63 -5.35
C LEU A 135 -11.60 -2.96 -3.99
N ILE A 136 -12.72 -2.30 -3.71
CA ILE A 136 -13.05 -1.70 -2.42
C ILE A 136 -13.12 -2.78 -1.34
N GLU A 137 -13.91 -3.82 -1.57
CA GLU A 137 -14.07 -4.94 -0.63
C GLU A 137 -12.73 -5.62 -0.33
N ARG A 138 -11.90 -5.85 -1.35
CA ARG A 138 -10.56 -6.42 -1.16
C ARG A 138 -9.66 -5.51 -0.32
N ALA A 139 -9.66 -4.21 -0.57
CA ALA A 139 -8.87 -3.26 0.21
C ALA A 139 -9.33 -3.17 1.68
N GLU A 140 -10.63 -3.28 1.95
CA GLU A 140 -11.17 -3.35 3.31
C GLU A 140 -10.68 -4.60 4.03
N ARG A 141 -10.77 -5.78 3.40
CA ARG A 141 -10.27 -7.03 3.99
C ARG A 141 -8.77 -6.97 4.26
N GLN A 142 -7.99 -6.46 3.32
CA GLN A 142 -6.53 -6.30 3.49
C GLN A 142 -6.20 -5.39 4.67
N ARG A 143 -6.85 -4.23 4.77
CA ARG A 143 -6.66 -3.28 5.87
C ARG A 143 -6.96 -3.92 7.21
N ASP A 144 -8.09 -4.59 7.33
CA ASP A 144 -8.54 -5.19 8.59
C ASP A 144 -7.63 -6.37 8.99
N ALA A 145 -7.17 -7.16 8.02
CA ALA A 145 -6.22 -8.25 8.28
C ALA A 145 -4.84 -7.73 8.75
N VAL A 146 -4.32 -6.67 8.13
CA VAL A 146 -3.07 -6.04 8.58
C VAL A 146 -3.22 -5.46 9.98
N GLU A 147 -4.35 -4.83 10.29
CA GLU A 147 -4.63 -4.28 11.62
C GLU A 147 -4.66 -5.38 12.67
N GLN A 148 -5.27 -6.52 12.38
CA GLN A 148 -5.27 -7.67 13.28
C GLN A 148 -3.83 -8.14 13.58
N GLN A 149 -3.00 -8.36 12.55
CA GLN A 149 -1.61 -8.75 12.72
C GLN A 149 -0.81 -7.74 13.54
N ARG A 150 -1.04 -6.44 13.29
CA ARG A 150 -0.38 -5.35 14.00
C ARG A 150 -0.74 -5.35 15.48
N LEU A 151 -2.02 -5.47 15.84
CA LEU A 151 -2.49 -5.47 17.23
C LEU A 151 -2.00 -6.67 18.03
N GLU A 152 -1.93 -7.85 17.42
CA GLU A 152 -1.35 -9.04 18.05
C GLU A 152 0.12 -8.80 18.41
N LEU A 153 0.91 -8.18 17.53
CA LEU A 153 2.32 -7.87 17.77
C LEU A 153 2.51 -6.74 18.79
N VAL A 154 1.65 -5.71 18.78
CA VAL A 154 1.71 -4.62 19.75
C VAL A 154 1.55 -5.16 21.17
N ALA A 155 0.61 -6.08 21.40
CA ALA A 155 0.39 -6.70 22.70
C ALA A 155 1.65 -7.42 23.21
N ALA A 156 2.40 -8.07 22.32
CA ALA A 156 3.64 -8.77 22.68
C ALA A 156 4.86 -7.83 22.80
N SER A 157 4.88 -6.70 22.05
CA SER A 157 6.06 -5.86 21.89
C SER A 157 6.13 -4.68 22.85
N LEU A 158 4.97 -4.15 23.26
CA LEU A 158 4.83 -2.94 24.09
C LEU A 158 4.25 -3.23 25.49
N ALA A 159 4.01 -4.51 25.84
CA ALA A 159 3.60 -4.86 27.18
C ALA A 159 4.68 -4.45 28.19
N PRO A 160 4.31 -3.88 29.36
CA PRO A 160 5.27 -3.60 30.41
C PRO A 160 5.93 -4.91 30.86
N ALA A 161 7.24 -4.86 31.12
CA ALA A 161 7.95 -6.00 31.70
C ALA A 161 7.22 -6.42 32.99
N SER A 162 6.88 -7.72 33.09
CA SER A 162 6.29 -8.26 34.33
C SER A 162 7.26 -8.00 35.46
N ALA A 163 6.78 -7.29 36.49
CA ALA A 163 7.55 -6.99 37.68
C ALA A 163 7.84 -8.27 38.50
#